data_f12635bb076dd281a40ec7fe108c7d80
#
_entry.id   f12635bb076dd281a40ec7fe108c7d80
#
_cell.length_a   1.000
_cell.length_b   1.000
_cell.length_c   1.000
_cell.angle_alpha   90.00
_cell.angle_beta   90.00
_cell.angle_gamma   90.00
#
_symmetry.space_group_name_H-M   'P 1'
#
loop_
_entity.id
_entity.type
_entity.pdbx_description
1 polymer ?
#
loop_
_entity_poly.entity_id
_entity_poly.type
_entity_poly.pdbx_seq_one_letter_code
_entity_poly.pdbx_strand_id
1 'polypeptide(L)'
;MAICGIYKIVCTVNKRIYIGQSTDITERWKDHARRLTINKHDNRYLQNAWNKYGEDSFIFSVVEACKKDFDLLNAREIYCINHYET
;
A
#
# COMPACT_ATOMS: atom_id res chain seq x y z
N MET A 1 -9.24 0.51 16.34
CA MET A 1 -7.94 1.08 16.76
C MET A 1 -7.07 1.28 15.52
N ALA A 2 -6.46 2.45 15.38
CA ALA A 2 -5.61 2.74 14.21
C ALA A 2 -4.28 2.01 14.29
N ILE A 3 -3.83 1.47 13.16
CA ILE A 3 -2.51 0.86 13.04
C ILE A 3 -1.60 1.85 12.31
N CYS A 4 -0.55 2.28 12.98
CA CYS A 4 0.47 3.15 12.40
C CYS A 4 1.65 2.29 11.95
N GLY A 5 2.11 2.46 10.73
CA GLY A 5 3.26 1.70 10.25
C GLY A 5 3.40 1.66 8.74
N ILE A 6 4.03 0.61 8.27
CA ILE A 6 4.30 0.36 6.87
C ILE A 6 3.39 -0.77 6.38
N TYR A 7 2.80 -0.59 5.22
CA TYR A 7 1.92 -1.60 4.61
C TYR A 7 2.36 -1.90 3.19
N LYS A 8 1.83 -2.99 2.64
CA LYS A 8 2.05 -3.34 1.25
C LYS A 8 0.74 -3.72 0.58
N ILE A 9 0.68 -3.50 -0.72
CA ILE A 9 -0.39 -3.97 -1.60
C ILE A 9 0.27 -4.85 -2.64
N VAL A 10 -0.10 -6.12 -2.68
CA VAL A 10 0.51 -7.11 -3.58
C VAL A 10 -0.48 -7.50 -4.66
N CYS A 11 -0.07 -7.41 -5.93
CA CYS A 11 -0.82 -7.98 -7.03
C CYS A 11 -0.38 -9.42 -7.22
N THR A 12 -1.29 -10.37 -7.03
CA THR A 12 -0.96 -11.80 -7.11
C THR A 12 -0.67 -12.28 -8.52
N VAL A 13 -1.11 -11.54 -9.54
CA VAL A 13 -0.94 -11.92 -10.95
C VAL A 13 0.44 -11.56 -11.46
N ASN A 14 0.84 -10.29 -11.31
CA ASN A 14 2.13 -9.82 -11.82
C ASN A 14 3.23 -9.80 -10.75
N LYS A 15 2.90 -10.17 -9.49
CA LYS A 15 3.83 -10.22 -8.35
C LYS A 15 4.41 -8.87 -7.94
N ARG A 16 3.85 -7.77 -8.41
CA ARG A 16 4.30 -6.45 -8.01
C ARG A 16 3.84 -6.12 -6.60
N ILE A 17 4.70 -5.39 -5.88
CA ILE A 17 4.47 -4.99 -4.49
C ILE A 17 4.54 -3.47 -4.41
N TYR A 18 3.54 -2.88 -3.78
CA TYR A 18 3.46 -1.44 -3.54
C TYR A 18 3.57 -1.20 -2.03
N ILE A 19 4.55 -0.39 -1.63
CA ILE A 19 4.83 -0.10 -0.22
C ILE A 19 4.35 1.31 0.10
N GLY A 20 3.72 1.47 1.26
CA GLY A 20 3.28 2.78 1.74
C GLY A 20 3.37 2.89 3.25
N GLN A 21 3.13 4.09 3.74
CA GLN A 21 3.09 4.37 5.18
C GLN A 21 1.79 5.08 5.54
N SER A 22 1.35 4.90 6.77
CA SER A 22 0.19 5.61 7.28
C SER A 22 0.18 5.61 8.80
N THR A 23 -0.39 6.65 9.39
CA THR A 23 -0.71 6.66 10.82
C THR A 23 -2.01 5.92 11.11
N ASP A 24 -2.77 5.59 10.07
CA ASP A 24 -3.98 4.76 10.15
C ASP A 24 -4.08 3.91 8.89
N ILE A 25 -3.47 2.75 8.92
CA ILE A 25 -3.36 1.86 7.75
C ILE A 25 -4.74 1.41 7.28
N THR A 26 -5.65 1.07 8.19
CA THR A 26 -6.99 0.60 7.83
C THR A 26 -7.75 1.64 7.01
N GLU A 27 -7.74 2.91 7.46
CA GLU A 27 -8.38 3.99 6.71
C GLU A 27 -7.67 4.26 5.38
N ARG A 28 -6.34 4.14 5.35
CA ARG A 28 -5.57 4.31 4.13
C ARG A 28 -5.93 3.26 3.09
N TRP A 29 -6.13 2.01 3.53
CA TRP A 29 -6.54 0.93 2.62
C TRP A 29 -7.93 1.18 2.04
N LYS A 30 -8.86 1.65 2.86
CA LYS A 30 -10.20 2.02 2.38
C LYS A 30 -10.13 3.13 1.33
N ASP A 31 -9.27 4.12 1.56
CA ASP A 31 -9.07 5.21 0.62
C ASP A 31 -8.47 4.72 -0.71
N HIS A 32 -7.45 3.86 -0.64
CA HIS A 32 -6.88 3.24 -1.85
C HIS A 32 -7.94 2.46 -2.63
N ALA A 33 -8.68 1.60 -1.96
CA ALA A 33 -9.70 0.78 -2.61
C ALA A 33 -10.78 1.65 -3.26
N ARG A 34 -11.22 2.69 -2.57
CA ARG A 34 -12.23 3.61 -3.10
C ARG A 34 -11.73 4.33 -4.36
N ARG A 35 -10.51 4.88 -4.31
CA ARG A 35 -9.92 5.59 -5.46
C ARG A 35 -9.69 4.65 -6.65
N LEU A 36 -9.25 3.46 -6.39
CA LEU A 36 -9.03 2.44 -7.43
C LEU A 36 -10.35 2.04 -8.08
N THR A 37 -11.41 1.88 -7.28
CA THR A 37 -12.73 1.49 -7.78
C THR A 37 -13.34 2.55 -8.69
N ILE A 38 -13.12 3.84 -8.39
CA ILE A 38 -13.65 4.93 -9.21
C ILE A 38 -12.66 5.40 -10.28
N ASN A 39 -11.54 4.70 -10.45
CA ASN A 39 -10.52 4.97 -11.47
C ASN A 39 -9.87 6.36 -11.29
N LYS A 40 -9.58 6.73 -10.04
CA LYS A 40 -8.99 8.03 -9.70
C LYS A 40 -7.80 7.93 -8.76
N HIS A 41 -7.08 6.82 -8.82
CA HIS A 41 -5.90 6.63 -7.97
C HIS A 41 -4.70 7.38 -8.57
N ASP A 42 -3.88 7.98 -7.71
CA ASP A 42 -2.72 8.76 -8.11
C ASP A 42 -1.61 7.91 -8.73
N ASN A 43 -1.47 6.67 -8.28
CA ASN A 43 -0.47 5.76 -8.84
C ASN A 43 -1.06 5.07 -10.07
N ARG A 44 -0.58 5.50 -11.24
CA ARG A 44 -1.09 5.01 -12.52
C ARG A 44 -0.84 3.52 -12.71
N TYR A 45 0.31 3.01 -12.28
CA TYR A 45 0.64 1.61 -12.44
C TYR A 45 -0.28 0.72 -11.59
N LEU A 46 -0.55 1.13 -10.36
CA LEU A 46 -1.47 0.43 -9.48
C LEU A 46 -2.89 0.47 -10.05
N GLN A 47 -3.31 1.64 -10.53
CA GLN A 47 -4.64 1.79 -11.13
C GLN A 47 -4.81 0.91 -12.37
N ASN A 48 -3.82 0.88 -13.25
CA ASN A 48 -3.87 0.05 -14.45
C ASN A 48 -3.95 -1.43 -14.10
N ALA A 49 -3.17 -1.87 -13.13
CA ALA A 49 -3.19 -3.27 -12.67
C ALA A 49 -4.55 -3.63 -12.06
N TRP A 50 -5.12 -2.74 -11.26
CA TRP A 50 -6.45 -2.92 -10.67
C TRP A 50 -7.51 -3.08 -11.77
N ASN A 51 -7.48 -2.22 -12.79
CA ASN A 51 -8.43 -2.27 -13.89
C ASN A 51 -8.27 -3.55 -14.71
N LYS A 52 -7.04 -4.02 -14.88
CA LYS A 52 -6.74 -5.19 -15.70
C LYS A 52 -7.04 -6.51 -14.99
N TYR A 53 -6.67 -6.62 -13.71
CA TYR A 53 -6.72 -7.89 -12.99
C TYR A 53 -7.89 -8.00 -12.01
N GLY A 54 -8.49 -6.88 -11.62
CA GLY A 54 -9.60 -6.85 -10.66
C GLY A 54 -9.14 -6.84 -9.21
N GLU A 55 -10.06 -6.44 -8.33
CA GLU A 55 -9.76 -6.27 -6.91
C GLU A 55 -9.36 -7.56 -6.20
N ASP A 56 -9.90 -8.70 -6.66
CA ASP A 56 -9.61 -10.01 -6.06
C ASP A 56 -8.15 -10.43 -6.23
N SER A 57 -7.42 -9.77 -7.13
CA SER A 57 -6.01 -10.06 -7.38
C SER A 57 -5.07 -9.29 -6.46
N PHE A 58 -5.61 -8.49 -5.52
CA PHE A 58 -4.80 -7.64 -4.65
C PHE A 58 -4.93 -8.06 -3.19
N ILE A 59 -3.80 -8.13 -2.50
CA ILE A 59 -3.74 -8.45 -1.08
C ILE A 59 -3.12 -7.27 -0.35
N PHE A 60 -3.83 -6.75 0.66
CA PHE A 60 -3.39 -5.66 1.52
C PHE A 60 -2.88 -6.27 2.82
N SER A 61 -1.66 -5.94 3.21
CA SER A 61 -1.10 -6.47 4.46
C SER A 61 -0.19 -5.46 5.15
N VAL A 62 -0.04 -5.62 6.46
CA VAL A 62 0.86 -4.80 7.26
C VAL A 62 2.25 -5.40 7.19
N VAL A 63 3.26 -4.59 6.85
CA VAL A 63 4.65 -5.02 6.85
C VAL A 63 5.21 -4.90 8.26
N GLU A 64 5.03 -3.73 8.90
CA GLU A 64 5.43 -3.53 10.29
C GLU A 64 4.64 -2.40 10.92
N ALA A 65 4.38 -2.53 12.21
CA ALA A 65 3.76 -1.48 13.01
C ALA A 65 4.86 -0.60 13.61
N CYS A 66 4.67 0.71 13.60
CA CYS A 66 5.64 1.68 14.10
C CYS A 66 4.98 2.69 15.01
N LYS A 67 5.78 3.40 15.80
CA LYS A 67 5.29 4.55 16.54
C LYS A 67 4.87 5.64 15.57
N LYS A 68 3.96 6.50 16.01
CA LYS A 68 3.50 7.65 15.21
C LYS A 68 4.59 8.72 15.18
N ASP A 69 5.59 8.52 14.35
CA ASP A 69 6.76 9.37 14.16
C ASP A 69 7.06 9.42 12.67
N PHE A 70 6.88 10.58 12.06
CA PHE A 70 7.01 10.70 10.61
C PHE A 70 8.43 10.43 10.13
N ASP A 71 9.45 10.80 10.88
CA ASP A 71 10.84 10.53 10.50
C ASP A 71 11.10 9.02 10.50
N LEU A 72 10.62 8.32 11.53
CA LEU A 72 10.73 6.88 11.61
C LEU A 72 9.96 6.20 10.49
N LEU A 73 8.72 6.63 10.23
CA LEU A 73 7.89 6.09 9.14
C LEU A 73 8.58 6.25 7.79
N ASN A 74 9.13 7.43 7.51
CA ASN A 74 9.85 7.69 6.27
C ASN A 74 11.07 6.78 6.13
N ALA A 75 11.85 6.63 7.18
CA ALA A 75 13.04 5.78 7.15
C ALA A 75 12.66 4.32 6.93
N ARG A 76 11.62 3.82 7.60
CA ARG A 76 11.19 2.44 7.47
C ARG A 76 10.54 2.17 6.11
N GLU A 77 9.81 3.13 5.56
CA GLU A 77 9.24 2.99 4.22
C GLU A 77 10.34 2.84 3.18
N ILE A 78 11.36 3.70 3.23
CA ILE A 78 12.50 3.62 2.31
C ILE A 78 13.19 2.27 2.44
N TYR A 79 13.42 1.80 3.65
CA TYR A 79 14.02 0.49 3.90
C TYR A 79 13.19 -0.63 3.26
N CYS A 80 11.88 -0.59 3.47
CA CYS A 80 10.98 -1.63 2.96
C CYS A 80 10.90 -1.60 1.43
N ILE A 81 10.87 -0.42 0.82
CA ILE A 81 10.88 -0.29 -0.63
C ILE A 81 12.13 -0.96 -1.22
N ASN A 82 13.30 -0.67 -0.64
CA ASN A 82 14.56 -1.26 -1.10
C ASN A 82 14.57 -2.77 -0.89
N HIS A 83 14.01 -3.23 0.23
CA HIS A 83 14.00 -4.66 0.58
C HIS A 83 13.08 -5.47 -0.35
N TYR A 84 11.92 -4.93 -0.71
CA TYR A 84 10.94 -5.63 -1.53
C TYR A 84 11.08 -5.36 -3.03
N GLU A 85 11.93 -4.45 -3.43
CA GLU A 85 12.19 -4.12 -4.84
C GLU A 85 10.92 -3.78 -5.62
N THR A 86 10.14 -2.87 -5.07
CA THR A 86 8.87 -2.47 -5.71
C THR A 86 9.06 -1.63 -6.97
#